data_2d685a2e6f2153a6da402e9e71c97b84
#
_entry.id   2d685a2e6f2153a6da402e9e71c97b84
#
_cell.length_a   1.000
_cell.length_b   1.000
_cell.length_c   1.000
_cell.angle_alpha   90.00
_cell.angle_beta   90.00
_cell.angle_gamma   90.00
#
_symmetry.space_group_name_H-M   'P 1'
#
loop_
_entity.id
_entity.type
_entity.pdbx_description
1 polymer ?
#
loop_
_entity_poly.entity_id
_entity_poly.type
_entity_poly.pdbx_seq_one_letter_code
_entity_poly.pdbx_strand_id
1 'polypeptide(L)'
;MLFHITAQHDHLSCVGVAARKAGQNMAEFQRESGRWMEGNDKVKVIAAYLNQPHHRVFAIVEADTYDDLNTFTNHWKDSGSCDVQIVGDGISARNTAGNWGK
;
A
#
# COMPACT_ATOMS: atom_id res chain seq x y z
N MET A 1 -8.35 12.05 4.68
CA MET A 1 -6.97 12.46 4.33
C MET A 1 -6.36 11.42 3.41
N LEU A 2 -5.59 11.88 2.44
CA LEU A 2 -4.86 11.02 1.54
C LEU A 2 -3.44 10.78 2.04
N PHE A 3 -2.98 9.55 1.92
CA PHE A 3 -1.63 9.14 2.27
C PHE A 3 -0.99 8.38 1.12
N HIS A 4 0.25 8.73 0.83
CA HIS A 4 1.09 7.97 -0.09
C HIS A 4 1.97 7.03 0.74
N ILE A 5 1.92 5.75 0.43
CA ILE A 5 2.67 4.72 1.13
C ILE A 5 3.69 4.12 0.17
N THR A 6 4.95 4.05 0.63
CA THR A 6 5.98 3.25 -0.02
C THR A 6 6.48 2.22 0.99
N ALA A 7 6.24 0.95 0.71
CA ALA A 7 6.72 -0.14 1.55
C ALA A 7 7.80 -0.91 0.82
N GLN A 8 8.85 -1.30 1.52
CA GLN A 8 9.97 -2.03 0.92
C GLN A 8 10.54 -3.04 1.90
N HIS A 9 10.87 -4.22 1.39
CA HIS A 9 11.63 -5.25 2.06
C HIS A 9 12.68 -5.80 1.08
N ASP A 10 13.68 -6.52 1.57
CA ASP A 10 14.66 -7.19 0.73
C ASP A 10 14.23 -8.66 0.49
N HIS A 11 15.01 -9.37 -0.34
CA HIS A 11 14.67 -10.77 -0.66
C HIS A 11 14.85 -11.72 0.55
N LEU A 12 15.61 -11.33 1.57
CA LEU A 12 15.78 -12.14 2.78
C LEU A 12 14.59 -12.04 3.72
N SER A 13 13.90 -10.89 3.73
CA SER A 13 12.72 -10.63 4.54
C SER A 13 11.41 -10.80 3.77
N CYS A 14 11.46 -11.21 2.50
CA CYS A 14 10.27 -11.36 1.65
C CYS A 14 9.46 -12.57 2.09
N VAL A 15 8.24 -12.31 2.57
CA VAL A 15 7.33 -13.38 3.01
C VAL A 15 6.91 -14.29 1.85
N GLY A 16 6.85 -13.77 0.62
CA GLY A 16 6.55 -14.57 -0.57
C GLY A 16 7.64 -15.57 -0.90
N VAL A 17 8.91 -15.15 -0.79
CA VAL A 17 10.05 -16.05 -0.98
C VAL A 17 10.04 -17.14 0.09
N ALA A 18 9.82 -16.76 1.35
CA ALA A 18 9.75 -17.72 2.46
C ALA A 18 8.61 -18.73 2.26
N ALA A 19 7.44 -18.26 1.85
CA ALA A 19 6.28 -19.12 1.59
C ALA A 19 6.57 -20.12 0.46
N ARG A 20 7.17 -19.66 -0.62
CA ARG A 20 7.54 -20.53 -1.76
C ARG A 20 8.56 -21.60 -1.34
N LYS A 21 9.59 -21.22 -0.61
CA LYS A 21 10.62 -22.14 -0.11
C LYS A 21 10.05 -23.16 0.88
N ALA A 22 9.04 -22.77 1.64
CA ALA A 22 8.35 -23.65 2.59
C ALA A 22 7.33 -24.58 1.91
N GLY A 23 7.14 -24.48 0.59
CA GLY A 23 6.19 -25.33 -0.13
C GLY A 23 4.73 -24.99 0.12
N GLN A 24 4.42 -23.75 0.52
CA GLN A 24 3.04 -23.32 0.75
C GLN A 24 2.26 -23.23 -0.57
N ASN A 25 0.94 -23.35 -0.48
CA ASN A 25 0.06 -23.09 -1.62
C ASN A 25 0.16 -21.61 -2.01
N MET A 26 0.82 -21.35 -3.14
CA MET A 26 1.11 -19.96 -3.55
C MET A 26 -0.14 -19.20 -3.98
N ALA A 27 -1.15 -19.88 -4.53
CA ALA A 27 -2.42 -19.22 -4.87
C ALA A 27 -3.14 -18.72 -3.61
N GLU A 28 -3.17 -19.53 -2.57
CA GLU A 28 -3.74 -19.15 -1.28
C GLU A 28 -2.92 -18.06 -0.62
N PHE A 29 -1.59 -18.17 -0.62
CA PHE A 29 -0.70 -17.15 -0.10
C PHE A 29 -0.94 -15.80 -0.77
N GLN A 30 -1.00 -15.76 -2.10
CA GLN A 30 -1.23 -14.53 -2.85
C GLN A 30 -2.61 -13.92 -2.54
N ARG A 31 -3.62 -14.75 -2.39
CA ARG A 31 -4.96 -14.29 -2.02
C ARG A 31 -4.94 -13.58 -0.67
N GLU A 32 -4.28 -14.16 0.32
CA GLU A 32 -4.23 -13.59 1.65
C GLU A 32 -3.29 -12.38 1.75
N SER A 33 -2.11 -12.46 1.15
CA SER A 33 -1.14 -11.37 1.20
C SER A 33 -1.58 -10.13 0.42
N GLY A 34 -2.48 -10.29 -0.55
CA GLY A 34 -3.02 -9.18 -1.35
C GLY A 34 -4.29 -8.55 -0.79
N ARG A 35 -4.83 -9.04 0.30
CA ARG A 35 -6.10 -8.54 0.85
C ARG A 35 -6.08 -7.07 1.23
N TRP A 36 -4.92 -6.53 1.58
CA TRP A 36 -4.80 -5.12 1.90
C TRP A 36 -5.29 -4.21 0.76
N MET A 37 -5.16 -4.66 -0.49
CA MET A 37 -5.60 -3.88 -1.66
C MET A 37 -7.11 -3.66 -1.69
N GLU A 38 -7.87 -4.51 -1.02
CA GLU A 38 -9.32 -4.35 -0.92
C GLU A 38 -9.72 -3.31 0.13
N GLY A 39 -8.76 -2.88 0.97
CA GLY A 39 -9.03 -1.95 2.06
C GLY A 39 -9.80 -2.59 3.21
N ASN A 40 -10.35 -1.76 4.07
CA ASN A 40 -11.21 -2.16 5.17
C ASN A 40 -12.22 -1.05 5.46
N ASP A 41 -13.01 -1.19 6.53
CA ASP A 41 -14.03 -0.19 6.89
C ASP A 41 -13.45 1.15 7.37
N LYS A 42 -12.13 1.24 7.63
CA LYS A 42 -11.45 2.45 8.07
C LYS A 42 -10.53 3.05 7.02
N VAL A 43 -10.05 2.24 6.07
CA VAL A 43 -9.08 2.65 5.05
C VAL A 43 -9.56 2.23 3.67
N LYS A 44 -9.66 3.20 2.76
CA LYS A 44 -9.97 2.96 1.36
C LYS A 44 -8.68 3.00 0.56
N VAL A 45 -8.40 1.95 -0.20
CA VAL A 45 -7.26 1.90 -1.11
C VAL A 45 -7.68 2.48 -2.45
N ILE A 46 -7.07 3.58 -2.86
CA ILE A 46 -7.39 4.28 -4.12
C ILE A 46 -6.53 3.75 -5.25
N ALA A 47 -5.25 3.48 -4.98
CA ALA A 47 -4.32 2.96 -5.97
C ALA A 47 -3.33 2.03 -5.28
N ALA A 48 -2.93 0.97 -5.97
CA ALA A 48 -1.96 0.00 -5.50
C ALA A 48 -1.11 -0.47 -6.67
N TYR A 49 0.21 -0.29 -6.54
CA TYR A 49 1.17 -0.69 -7.57
C TYR A 49 2.29 -1.47 -6.92
N LEU A 50 2.68 -2.57 -7.55
CA LEU A 50 3.69 -3.49 -7.05
C LEU A 50 4.87 -3.50 -7.99
N ASN A 51 6.07 -3.31 -7.46
CA ASN A 51 7.32 -3.61 -8.16
C ASN A 51 7.93 -4.84 -7.50
N GLN A 52 7.52 -6.01 -7.95
CA GLN A 52 7.93 -7.28 -7.35
C GLN A 52 9.44 -7.54 -7.45
N PRO A 53 10.10 -7.30 -8.61
CA PRO A 53 11.54 -7.48 -8.69
C PRO A 53 12.33 -6.65 -7.69
N HIS A 54 11.82 -5.49 -7.30
CA HIS A 54 12.46 -4.58 -6.35
C HIS A 54 11.92 -4.70 -4.93
N HIS A 55 10.97 -5.61 -4.69
CA HIS A 55 10.32 -5.82 -3.40
C HIS A 55 9.71 -4.54 -2.83
N ARG A 56 9.04 -3.76 -3.68
CA ARG A 56 8.49 -2.46 -3.32
C ARG A 56 7.01 -2.37 -3.65
N VAL A 57 6.27 -1.73 -2.75
CA VAL A 57 4.84 -1.47 -2.90
C VAL A 57 4.61 0.03 -2.86
N PHE A 58 3.74 0.51 -3.75
CA PHE A 58 3.28 1.90 -3.77
C PHE A 58 1.77 1.90 -3.64
N ALA A 59 1.24 2.70 -2.72
CA ALA A 59 -0.20 2.80 -2.55
C ALA A 59 -0.62 4.23 -2.25
N ILE A 60 -1.82 4.59 -2.70
CA ILE A 60 -2.52 5.79 -2.26
C ILE A 60 -3.75 5.30 -1.51
N VAL A 61 -3.90 5.75 -0.28
CA VAL A 61 -5.03 5.36 0.57
C VAL A 61 -5.68 6.57 1.19
N GLU A 62 -6.95 6.41 1.56
CA GLU A 62 -7.72 7.43 2.27
C GLU A 62 -8.10 6.87 3.63
N ALA A 63 -7.86 7.66 4.68
CA ALA A 63 -8.22 7.34 6.05
C ALA A 63 -8.56 8.64 6.79
N ASP A 64 -9.47 8.56 7.77
CA ASP A 64 -9.88 9.73 8.55
C ASP A 64 -8.84 10.11 9.59
N THR A 65 -8.12 9.15 10.15
CA THR A 65 -7.16 9.38 11.22
C THR A 65 -5.81 8.71 10.92
N TYR A 66 -4.78 9.26 11.53
CA TYR A 66 -3.45 8.66 11.50
C TYR A 66 -3.47 7.26 12.14
N ASP A 67 -4.24 7.05 13.20
CA ASP A 67 -4.28 5.76 13.89
C ASP A 67 -4.84 4.66 12.98
N ASP A 68 -5.86 4.96 12.19
CA ASP A 68 -6.43 4.01 11.23
C ASP A 68 -5.39 3.63 10.17
N LEU A 69 -4.66 4.63 9.66
CA LEU A 69 -3.59 4.40 8.71
C LEU A 69 -2.45 3.59 9.33
N ASN A 70 -2.03 3.95 10.54
CA ASN A 70 -0.93 3.29 11.22
C ASN A 70 -1.21 1.80 11.45
N THR A 71 -2.43 1.47 11.82
CA THR A 71 -2.88 0.08 11.96
C THR A 71 -2.85 -0.65 10.60
N PHE A 72 -3.31 0.00 9.57
CA PHE A 72 -3.30 -0.56 8.20
C PHE A 72 -1.89 -0.91 7.74
N THR A 73 -0.89 -0.08 8.06
CA THR A 73 0.50 -0.31 7.66
C THR A 73 1.19 -1.45 8.40
N ASN A 74 0.57 -2.03 9.43
CA ASN A 74 1.13 -3.20 10.13
C ASN A 74 1.39 -4.37 9.18
N HIS A 75 0.65 -4.44 8.08
CA HIS A 75 0.88 -5.44 7.04
C HIS A 75 2.34 -5.48 6.55
N TRP A 76 3.03 -4.34 6.53
CA TRP A 76 4.41 -4.25 6.00
C TRP A 76 5.48 -4.06 7.05
N LYS A 77 5.14 -3.53 8.22
CA LYS A 77 6.13 -3.12 9.23
C LYS A 77 7.00 -4.24 9.75
N ASP A 78 6.48 -5.46 9.77
CA ASP A 78 7.21 -6.61 10.31
C ASP A 78 8.28 -7.12 9.34
N SER A 79 8.16 -6.83 8.04
CA SER A 79 9.05 -7.36 7.03
C SER A 79 10.00 -6.33 6.43
N GLY A 80 9.80 -5.05 6.68
CA GLY A 80 10.64 -4.03 6.07
C GLY A 80 10.28 -2.62 6.49
N SER A 81 10.63 -1.64 5.66
CA SER A 81 10.33 -0.24 5.89
C SER A 81 8.98 0.14 5.28
N CYS A 82 8.36 1.14 5.89
CA CYS A 82 7.11 1.70 5.39
C CYS A 82 7.20 3.22 5.53
N ASP A 83 7.29 3.92 4.40
CA ASP A 83 7.31 5.37 4.34
C ASP A 83 5.92 5.88 4.02
N VAL A 84 5.42 6.82 4.83
CA VAL A 84 4.07 7.36 4.71
C VAL A 84 4.14 8.88 4.63
N GLN A 85 3.52 9.43 3.58
CA GLN A 85 3.44 10.86 3.35
C GLN A 85 1.98 11.29 3.27
N ILE A 86 1.60 12.39 3.92
CA ILE A 86 0.30 13.03 3.70
C ILE A 86 0.39 13.77 2.37
N VAL A 87 -0.59 13.56 1.49
CA VAL A 87 -0.59 14.15 0.15
C VAL A 87 -1.94 14.78 -0.16
N GLY A 88 -1.95 15.73 -1.09
CA GLY A 88 -3.16 16.30 -1.66
C GLY A 88 -3.37 15.82 -3.09
N ASP A 89 -4.62 15.74 -3.50
CA ASP A 89 -4.98 15.40 -4.89
C ASP A 89 -4.85 16.65 -5.76
N GLY A 90 -3.72 16.77 -6.47
CA GLY A 90 -3.44 17.93 -7.32
C GLY A 90 -4.38 18.07 -8.51
N ILE A 91 -4.83 16.96 -9.08
CA ILE A 91 -5.78 16.99 -10.20
C ILE A 91 -7.12 17.53 -9.73
N SER A 92 -7.62 17.02 -8.63
CA SER A 92 -8.86 17.49 -8.02
C SER A 92 -8.79 18.98 -7.66
N ALA A 93 -7.69 19.42 -7.06
CA ALA A 93 -7.47 20.82 -6.71
C ALA A 93 -7.50 21.74 -7.95
N ARG A 94 -6.84 21.32 -9.04
CA ARG A 94 -6.83 22.10 -10.28
C ARG A 94 -8.21 22.16 -10.93
N ASN A 95 -8.95 21.06 -10.91
CA ASN A 95 -10.33 21.03 -11.39
C ASN A 95 -11.24 21.93 -10.59
N THR A 96 -11.17 21.84 -9.25
CA THR A 96 -11.98 22.65 -8.35
C THR A 96 -11.71 24.15 -8.52
N ALA A 97 -10.45 24.51 -8.78
CA ALA A 97 -10.06 25.89 -9.04
C ALA A 97 -10.50 26.41 -10.43
N GLY A 98 -11.02 25.53 -11.31
CA GLY A 98 -11.45 25.92 -12.65
C GLY A 98 -10.30 26.15 -13.63
N ASN A 99 -9.12 25.59 -13.35
CA ASN A 99 -7.92 25.85 -14.17
C ASN A 99 -7.61 24.77 -15.19
N TRP A 100 -8.39 23.69 -15.20
CA TRP A 100 -8.10 22.58 -16.12
C TRP A 100 -8.27 23.00 -17.56
N GLY A 101 -7.26 22.75 -18.39
CA GLY A 101 -7.27 23.11 -19.81
C GLY A 101 -7.02 24.59 -20.12
N LYS A 102 -6.59 25.34 -19.14
CA LYS A 102 -6.37 26.79 -19.31
C LYS A 102 -4.90 27.18 -19.28
#